data_3fd747d4f740de1c69e2206e48bf393d
#
_entry.id   3fd747d4f740de1c69e2206e48bf393d
#
_cell.length_a   1.000
_cell.length_b   1.000
_cell.length_c   1.000
_cell.angle_alpha   90.00
_cell.angle_beta   90.00
_cell.angle_gamma   90.00
#
_symmetry.space_group_name_H-M   'P 1'
#
loop_
_entity.id
_entity.type
_entity.pdbx_description
1 polymer ?
#
loop_
_entity_poly.entity_id
_entity_poly.type
_entity_poly.pdbx_seq_one_letter_code
_entity_poly.pdbx_strand_id
1 'polypeptide(L)'
;KANETTEGENKIKAFDGTKLDYKDVKVVCKVVSTDPMPTKITNMADITKFTDGNGNTVTDRDSQENNVNIPSDLPGYKDDEIGKDYVPGQQDDDDFEKLKIKEFDLALRKFITKVNDTDIKSRIPQVDTTPLKNGTGTTAIYNHSKEPVKVSLGAVVEYTIRVYNEGQVDGYVEEIKDHLPDQLEFIKDDETNKKYGWTVDSTDSK
;
A
#
# COMPACT_ATOMS: atom_id res chain seq x y z
N LYS A 1 -6.34 17.89 -21.57
CA LYS A 1 -7.63 18.47 -21.98
C LYS A 1 -8.22 17.60 -23.06
N ALA A 2 -9.43 17.12 -22.89
CA ALA A 2 -10.20 16.48 -23.94
C ALA A 2 -11.07 17.56 -24.60
N ASN A 3 -10.90 17.77 -25.89
CA ASN A 3 -11.78 18.63 -26.68
C ASN A 3 -12.56 17.72 -27.62
N GLU A 4 -13.83 17.59 -27.40
CA GLU A 4 -14.71 16.96 -28.36
C GLU A 4 -15.25 18.03 -29.33
N THR A 5 -14.92 17.90 -30.61
CA THR A 5 -15.13 18.93 -31.61
C THR A 5 -16.24 18.62 -32.62
N THR A 6 -17.09 17.61 -32.35
CA THR A 6 -18.17 17.26 -33.27
C THR A 6 -19.48 17.89 -32.79
N GLU A 7 -19.89 19.00 -33.40
CA GLU A 7 -21.21 19.58 -33.20
C GLU A 7 -22.31 18.54 -33.42
N GLY A 8 -23.17 18.37 -32.42
CA GLY A 8 -24.35 17.53 -32.48
C GLY A 8 -24.24 16.17 -31.80
N GLU A 9 -23.06 15.52 -31.73
CA GLU A 9 -22.91 14.21 -31.08
C GLU A 9 -22.58 14.31 -29.57
N ASN A 10 -22.10 15.47 -29.11
CA ASN A 10 -21.60 15.67 -27.74
C ASN A 10 -22.53 16.50 -26.86
N LYS A 11 -23.69 16.86 -27.37
CA LYS A 11 -24.71 17.56 -26.59
C LYS A 11 -25.27 16.63 -25.50
N ILE A 12 -25.20 17.06 -24.25
CA ILE A 12 -25.88 16.41 -23.12
C ILE A 12 -27.27 17.05 -23.01
N LYS A 13 -28.30 16.22 -23.01
CA LYS A 13 -29.68 16.69 -22.98
C LYS A 13 -30.08 17.05 -21.55
N ALA A 14 -30.94 18.05 -21.42
CA ALA A 14 -31.53 18.40 -20.15
C ALA A 14 -32.32 17.21 -19.55
N PHE A 15 -32.42 17.19 -18.22
CA PHE A 15 -33.24 16.23 -17.50
C PHE A 15 -34.69 16.25 -17.99
N ASP A 16 -35.19 15.10 -18.39
CA ASP A 16 -36.53 14.93 -18.97
C ASP A 16 -37.66 14.65 -17.95
N GLY A 17 -37.34 14.73 -16.65
CA GLY A 17 -38.23 14.38 -15.54
C GLY A 17 -38.17 12.90 -15.13
N THR A 18 -37.39 12.05 -15.84
CA THR A 18 -37.30 10.62 -15.56
C THR A 18 -35.86 10.14 -15.42
N LYS A 19 -34.97 10.56 -16.31
CA LYS A 19 -33.57 10.13 -16.37
C LYS A 19 -32.64 11.25 -16.78
N LEU A 20 -31.41 11.16 -16.33
CA LEU A 20 -30.30 12.01 -16.76
C LEU A 20 -29.69 11.48 -18.06
N ASP A 21 -29.34 12.38 -18.96
CA ASP A 21 -28.45 12.09 -20.08
C ASP A 21 -26.99 12.27 -19.65
N TYR A 22 -26.05 11.54 -20.22
CA TYR A 22 -24.63 11.62 -19.87
C TYR A 22 -23.74 11.33 -21.08
N LYS A 23 -22.47 11.71 -20.98
CA LYS A 23 -21.41 11.37 -21.93
C LYS A 23 -20.17 10.91 -21.18
N ASP A 24 -19.56 9.82 -21.63
CA ASP A 24 -18.31 9.32 -21.08
C ASP A 24 -17.13 9.89 -21.84
N VAL A 25 -16.14 10.40 -21.08
CA VAL A 25 -14.80 10.73 -21.57
C VAL A 25 -13.79 9.88 -20.83
N LYS A 26 -12.89 9.22 -21.58
CA LYS A 26 -11.92 8.29 -20.99
C LYS A 26 -10.51 8.84 -21.03
N VAL A 27 -9.79 8.71 -19.91
CA VAL A 27 -8.36 8.99 -19.81
C VAL A 27 -7.62 7.72 -19.37
N VAL A 28 -6.44 7.50 -19.94
CA VAL A 28 -5.58 6.38 -19.58
C VAL A 28 -4.28 6.91 -19.02
N CYS A 29 -3.94 6.52 -17.79
CA CYS A 29 -2.74 6.94 -17.10
C CYS A 29 -1.91 5.72 -16.69
N LYS A 30 -0.61 5.92 -16.55
CA LYS A 30 0.33 4.94 -16.00
C LYS A 30 0.86 5.46 -14.68
N VAL A 31 0.81 4.64 -13.64
CA VAL A 31 1.49 4.94 -12.38
C VAL A 31 3.00 4.86 -12.60
N VAL A 32 3.70 5.94 -12.26
CA VAL A 32 5.16 6.04 -12.37
C VAL A 32 5.78 6.17 -10.99
N SER A 33 7.02 5.71 -10.84
CA SER A 33 7.77 5.84 -9.59
C SER A 33 8.16 7.29 -9.34
N THR A 34 8.06 7.71 -8.08
CA THR A 34 8.58 8.98 -7.56
C THR A 34 9.36 8.70 -6.27
N ASP A 35 10.19 9.64 -5.84
CA ASP A 35 10.92 9.53 -4.57
C ASP A 35 10.61 10.78 -3.70
N PRO A 36 9.94 10.63 -2.56
CA PRO A 36 9.33 9.40 -2.05
C PRO A 36 8.08 8.97 -2.84
N MET A 37 7.81 7.66 -2.87
CA MET A 37 6.58 7.14 -3.46
C MET A 37 5.40 7.36 -2.49
N PRO A 38 4.31 8.01 -2.90
CA PRO A 38 3.15 8.19 -2.04
C PRO A 38 2.40 6.86 -1.86
N THR A 39 1.78 6.65 -0.72
CA THR A 39 0.93 5.48 -0.45
C THR A 39 -0.43 5.57 -1.13
N LYS A 40 -0.88 6.79 -1.42
CA LYS A 40 -2.12 7.10 -2.15
C LYS A 40 -1.87 8.15 -3.22
N ILE A 41 -2.54 8.00 -4.34
CA ILE A 41 -2.57 8.97 -5.44
C ILE A 41 -4.01 9.39 -5.62
N THR A 42 -4.27 10.69 -5.63
CA THR A 42 -5.58 11.27 -5.96
C THR A 42 -5.52 11.85 -7.36
N ASN A 43 -6.43 11.47 -8.22
CA ASN A 43 -6.61 12.06 -9.54
C ASN A 43 -7.95 12.78 -9.58
N MET A 44 -7.97 13.97 -10.14
CA MET A 44 -9.14 14.82 -10.16
C MET A 44 -9.43 15.35 -11.55
N ALA A 45 -10.70 15.64 -11.79
CA ALA A 45 -11.20 16.23 -13.00
C ALA A 45 -12.19 17.35 -12.66
N ASP A 46 -12.23 18.36 -13.52
CA ASP A 46 -13.18 19.46 -13.41
C ASP A 46 -13.73 19.83 -14.81
N ILE A 47 -14.90 20.47 -14.81
CA ILE A 47 -15.48 21.05 -16.00
C ILE A 47 -14.95 22.49 -16.11
N THR A 48 -14.03 22.71 -17.05
CA THR A 48 -13.36 24.00 -17.20
C THR A 48 -14.06 24.97 -18.14
N LYS A 49 -15.05 24.50 -18.91
CA LYS A 49 -15.79 25.32 -19.87
C LYS A 49 -17.06 24.61 -20.35
N PHE A 50 -18.14 25.34 -20.39
CA PHE A 50 -19.42 24.88 -20.92
C PHE A 50 -20.18 26.00 -21.64
N THR A 51 -21.18 25.62 -22.42
CA THR A 51 -22.09 26.55 -23.15
C THR A 51 -23.49 25.92 -23.17
N ASP A 52 -24.50 26.76 -23.40
CA ASP A 52 -25.85 26.22 -23.68
C ASP A 52 -25.91 25.49 -25.03
N GLY A 53 -27.05 24.89 -25.32
CA GLY A 53 -27.26 24.17 -26.58
C GLY A 53 -27.20 24.99 -27.85
N ASN A 54 -27.06 26.32 -27.75
CA ASN A 54 -26.92 27.30 -28.86
C ASN A 54 -25.49 27.86 -28.93
N GLY A 55 -24.59 27.45 -28.03
CA GLY A 55 -23.21 27.92 -27.96
C GLY A 55 -23.03 29.23 -27.19
N ASN A 56 -24.02 29.70 -26.45
CA ASN A 56 -23.88 30.89 -25.62
C ASN A 56 -23.22 30.55 -24.28
N THR A 57 -22.45 31.47 -23.75
CA THR A 57 -21.95 31.40 -22.37
C THR A 57 -23.13 31.50 -21.40
N VAL A 58 -23.18 30.57 -20.45
CA VAL A 58 -24.18 30.53 -19.39
C VAL A 58 -23.47 30.34 -18.05
N THR A 59 -24.17 30.55 -16.95
CA THR A 59 -23.67 30.26 -15.60
C THR A 59 -24.25 28.96 -15.15
N ASP A 60 -23.46 28.12 -14.49
CA ASP A 60 -23.95 26.98 -13.75
C ASP A 60 -24.69 27.46 -12.50
N ARG A 61 -25.58 26.61 -11.99
CA ARG A 61 -26.45 26.98 -10.87
C ARG A 61 -25.70 27.04 -9.55
N ASP A 62 -24.83 26.11 -9.31
CA ASP A 62 -24.17 25.85 -8.02
C ASP A 62 -22.66 25.59 -8.14
N SER A 63 -22.07 25.69 -9.33
CA SER A 63 -20.66 25.49 -9.58
C SER A 63 -20.00 26.67 -10.31
N GLN A 64 -18.68 26.74 -10.29
CA GLN A 64 -17.86 27.73 -10.96
C GLN A 64 -16.83 27.07 -11.87
N GLU A 65 -16.80 27.47 -13.15
CA GLU A 65 -15.82 26.98 -14.12
C GLU A 65 -14.37 27.07 -13.63
N ASN A 66 -13.59 26.03 -13.86
CA ASN A 66 -12.15 25.99 -13.59
C ASN A 66 -11.79 26.31 -12.12
N ASN A 67 -12.63 25.90 -11.21
CA ASN A 67 -12.46 26.08 -9.78
C ASN A 67 -12.44 24.73 -9.06
N VAL A 68 -11.31 24.03 -9.18
CA VAL A 68 -11.12 22.77 -8.50
C VAL A 68 -10.94 23.01 -7.01
N ASN A 69 -11.94 22.66 -6.23
CA ASN A 69 -11.89 22.71 -4.78
C ASN A 69 -11.35 21.41 -4.22
N ILE A 70 -10.06 21.38 -4.11
CA ILE A 70 -9.43 20.30 -3.40
C ILE A 70 -8.88 20.86 -2.09
N PRO A 71 -8.93 20.04 -1.11
CA PRO A 71 -8.36 18.70 -1.05
C PRO A 71 -9.36 17.62 -0.68
N SER A 72 -9.29 16.56 -1.44
CA SER A 72 -9.87 15.26 -1.12
C SER A 72 -9.56 14.72 0.28
N ASP A 73 -8.71 15.40 1.04
CA ASP A 73 -8.32 15.06 2.41
C ASP A 73 -8.91 16.01 3.45
N LEU A 74 -9.68 17.03 3.03
CA LEU A 74 -10.38 17.87 3.98
C LEU A 74 -11.47 17.07 4.71
N PRO A 75 -11.49 17.12 6.05
CA PRO A 75 -12.62 16.63 6.80
C PRO A 75 -13.89 17.36 6.36
N GLY A 76 -14.87 16.61 5.89
CA GLY A 76 -16.15 17.18 5.48
C GLY A 76 -16.29 17.46 3.98
N TYR A 77 -15.30 17.12 3.14
CA TYR A 77 -15.50 17.09 1.69
C TYR A 77 -16.71 16.19 1.36
N LYS A 78 -17.65 16.73 0.67
CA LYS A 78 -18.79 16.01 0.12
C LYS A 78 -18.76 16.24 -1.37
N ASP A 79 -18.71 15.18 -2.09
CA ASP A 79 -19.12 15.12 -3.45
C ASP A 79 -20.66 15.21 -3.47
N ASP A 80 -21.25 15.86 -4.43
CA ASP A 80 -22.70 16.06 -4.53
C ASP A 80 -23.33 16.96 -3.47
N GLU A 81 -23.18 18.27 -3.59
CA GLU A 81 -23.96 19.20 -2.79
C GLU A 81 -25.42 19.25 -3.24
N ILE A 82 -26.32 18.91 -2.34
CA ILE A 82 -27.76 19.08 -2.54
C ILE A 82 -28.11 20.55 -2.23
N GLY A 83 -27.54 21.48 -2.94
CA GLY A 83 -27.74 22.90 -2.72
C GLY A 83 -28.30 23.61 -3.93
N LYS A 84 -28.62 24.88 -3.74
CA LYS A 84 -29.00 25.82 -4.81
C LYS A 84 -27.95 26.90 -5.00
N ASP A 85 -27.02 27.00 -4.05
CA ASP A 85 -26.02 28.04 -3.99
C ASP A 85 -24.63 27.43 -3.99
N TYR A 86 -23.68 28.09 -4.62
CA TYR A 86 -22.29 27.72 -4.61
C TYR A 86 -21.72 27.66 -3.19
N VAL A 87 -21.15 26.54 -2.82
CA VAL A 87 -20.41 26.34 -1.58
C VAL A 87 -18.99 25.83 -1.90
N PRO A 88 -17.92 26.54 -1.54
CA PRO A 88 -16.57 26.10 -1.82
C PRO A 88 -16.27 24.71 -1.27
N GLY A 89 -15.75 23.81 -2.12
CA GLY A 89 -15.47 22.42 -1.76
C GLY A 89 -16.68 21.48 -1.80
N GLN A 90 -17.79 21.91 -2.36
CA GLN A 90 -19.04 21.15 -2.48
C GLN A 90 -19.68 21.36 -3.87
N GLN A 91 -18.87 21.58 -4.88
CA GLN A 91 -19.34 21.71 -6.26
C GLN A 91 -19.50 20.32 -6.86
N ASP A 92 -20.41 20.20 -7.82
CA ASP A 92 -20.65 18.97 -8.56
C ASP A 92 -20.05 18.96 -9.98
N ASP A 93 -19.26 19.99 -10.32
CA ASP A 93 -18.52 20.10 -11.58
C ASP A 93 -17.05 19.65 -11.47
N ASP A 94 -16.61 19.26 -10.30
CA ASP A 94 -15.33 18.58 -10.06
C ASP A 94 -15.52 17.25 -9.27
N ASP A 95 -14.67 16.28 -9.55
CA ASP A 95 -14.69 14.99 -8.87
C ASP A 95 -13.29 14.34 -8.88
N PHE A 96 -13.06 13.42 -7.98
CA PHE A 96 -11.78 12.73 -7.84
C PHE A 96 -11.91 11.24 -7.59
N GLU A 97 -10.87 10.50 -7.99
CA GLU A 97 -10.70 9.10 -7.65
C GLU A 97 -9.33 8.84 -7.02
N LYS A 98 -9.26 7.87 -6.12
CA LYS A 98 -8.06 7.54 -5.36
C LYS A 98 -7.52 6.16 -5.70
N LEU A 99 -6.22 6.09 -5.90
CA LEU A 99 -5.48 4.85 -6.03
C LEU A 99 -4.66 4.63 -4.74
N LYS A 100 -4.68 3.40 -4.22
CA LYS A 100 -3.75 2.96 -3.18
C LYS A 100 -2.61 2.19 -3.83
N ILE A 101 -1.39 2.60 -3.55
CA ILE A 101 -0.19 1.91 -4.04
C ILE A 101 0.04 0.66 -3.20
N LYS A 102 0.35 -0.46 -3.87
CA LYS A 102 0.73 -1.69 -3.20
C LYS A 102 2.11 -1.54 -2.58
N GLU A 103 2.24 -1.96 -1.34
CA GLU A 103 3.46 -1.86 -0.55
C GLU A 103 4.18 -3.20 -0.49
N PHE A 104 5.52 -3.15 -0.48
CA PHE A 104 6.38 -4.28 -0.19
C PHE A 104 6.79 -4.21 1.29
N ASP A 105 6.62 -5.30 2.02
CA ASP A 105 6.95 -5.35 3.45
C ASP A 105 7.41 -6.75 3.85
N LEU A 106 8.61 -6.85 4.44
CA LEU A 106 9.16 -8.10 4.95
C LEU A 106 9.28 -8.06 6.47
N ALA A 107 8.86 -9.13 7.10
CA ALA A 107 9.04 -9.37 8.53
C ALA A 107 9.93 -10.58 8.77
N LEU A 108 10.84 -10.48 9.75
CA LEU A 108 11.77 -11.55 10.13
C LEU A 108 11.46 -12.03 11.54
N ARG A 109 11.50 -13.37 11.73
CA ARG A 109 11.45 -13.99 13.05
C ARG A 109 12.57 -15.00 13.20
N LYS A 110 13.34 -14.86 14.30
CA LYS A 110 14.40 -15.79 14.68
C LYS A 110 13.98 -16.58 15.91
N PHE A 111 14.15 -17.88 15.88
CA PHE A 111 13.78 -18.79 16.97
C PHE A 111 14.68 -20.02 16.98
N ILE A 112 14.80 -20.65 18.16
CA ILE A 112 15.58 -21.89 18.32
C ILE A 112 14.72 -23.07 17.87
N THR A 113 15.25 -23.89 16.98
CA THR A 113 14.59 -25.11 16.47
C THR A 113 15.17 -26.38 17.04
N LYS A 114 16.44 -26.36 17.47
CA LYS A 114 17.09 -27.55 17.99
C LYS A 114 18.15 -27.18 19.04
N VAL A 115 18.32 -28.00 20.05
CA VAL A 115 19.43 -27.98 20.99
C VAL A 115 20.03 -29.38 21.08
N ASN A 116 21.29 -29.53 20.70
CA ASN A 116 21.94 -30.83 20.44
C ASN A 116 21.05 -31.64 19.48
N ASP A 117 20.61 -32.82 19.89
CA ASP A 117 19.76 -33.74 19.12
C ASP A 117 18.25 -33.58 19.40
N THR A 118 17.87 -32.55 20.20
CA THR A 118 16.48 -32.38 20.62
C THR A 118 15.80 -31.25 19.87
N ASP A 119 14.75 -31.55 19.14
CA ASP A 119 13.89 -30.59 18.46
C ASP A 119 13.07 -29.74 19.43
N ILE A 120 12.95 -28.43 19.17
CA ILE A 120 12.17 -27.48 19.97
C ILE A 120 11.05 -26.89 19.13
N LYS A 121 9.94 -27.59 19.02
CA LYS A 121 8.78 -27.15 18.20
C LYS A 121 7.95 -26.05 18.85
N SER A 122 8.00 -25.91 20.16
CA SER A 122 7.22 -24.90 20.90
C SER A 122 7.61 -23.46 20.63
N ARG A 123 8.74 -23.23 19.96
CA ARG A 123 9.24 -21.91 19.62
C ARG A 123 8.93 -21.47 18.19
N ILE A 124 8.35 -22.35 17.39
CA ILE A 124 7.93 -21.99 16.04
C ILE A 124 6.81 -20.94 16.13
N PRO A 125 6.96 -19.77 15.47
CA PRO A 125 5.95 -18.73 15.51
C PRO A 125 4.60 -19.22 14.99
N GLN A 126 3.54 -18.98 15.75
CA GLN A 126 2.17 -19.09 15.28
C GLN A 126 1.72 -17.73 14.79
N VAL A 127 1.29 -17.68 13.54
CA VAL A 127 1.00 -16.42 12.85
C VAL A 127 -0.50 -16.18 12.82
N ASP A 128 -0.93 -15.05 13.36
CA ASP A 128 -2.28 -14.53 13.19
C ASP A 128 -2.26 -13.37 12.18
N THR A 129 -2.88 -13.58 11.04
CA THR A 129 -2.96 -12.60 9.95
C THR A 129 -4.21 -11.71 10.03
N THR A 130 -4.98 -11.80 11.11
CA THR A 130 -6.22 -11.02 11.29
C THR A 130 -6.02 -9.51 11.11
N PRO A 131 -4.97 -8.86 11.67
CA PRO A 131 -4.76 -7.43 11.47
C PRO A 131 -4.57 -7.04 9.99
N LEU A 132 -3.84 -7.86 9.24
CA LEU A 132 -3.63 -7.63 7.79
C LEU A 132 -4.93 -7.81 6.99
N LYS A 133 -5.70 -8.85 7.30
CA LYS A 133 -6.98 -9.15 6.60
C LYS A 133 -8.03 -8.08 6.83
N ASN A 134 -8.11 -7.55 8.04
CA ASN A 134 -9.13 -6.57 8.42
C ASN A 134 -8.67 -5.12 8.20
N GLY A 135 -7.42 -4.91 7.74
CA GLY A 135 -6.86 -3.57 7.58
C GLY A 135 -6.68 -2.79 8.89
N THR A 136 -6.68 -3.49 10.05
CA THR A 136 -6.48 -2.87 11.37
C THR A 136 -5.01 -2.70 11.74
N GLY A 137 -4.11 -3.27 10.94
CA GLY A 137 -2.67 -3.17 11.11
C GLY A 137 -1.93 -3.52 9.81
N THR A 138 -0.66 -3.15 9.76
CA THR A 138 0.26 -3.44 8.64
C THR A 138 1.16 -4.65 8.92
N THR A 139 1.07 -5.23 10.12
CA THR A 139 1.90 -6.35 10.58
C THR A 139 1.02 -7.47 11.15
N ALA A 140 1.36 -8.72 10.86
CA ALA A 140 0.75 -9.89 11.49
C ALA A 140 1.20 -10.04 12.96
N ILE A 141 0.42 -10.78 13.76
CA ILE A 141 0.82 -11.12 15.13
C ILE A 141 1.58 -12.44 15.11
N TYR A 142 2.78 -12.46 15.70
CA TYR A 142 3.66 -13.62 15.77
C TYR A 142 3.78 -14.10 17.22
N ASN A 143 3.04 -15.14 17.56
CA ASN A 143 3.07 -15.72 18.90
C ASN A 143 4.16 -16.78 19.00
N HIS A 144 5.29 -16.42 19.61
CA HIS A 144 6.35 -17.37 19.97
C HIS A 144 7.12 -16.86 21.20
N SER A 145 7.56 -17.79 22.04
CA SER A 145 8.27 -17.45 23.26
C SER A 145 9.64 -16.85 22.98
N LYS A 146 9.99 -15.80 23.73
CA LYS A 146 11.34 -15.20 23.81
C LYS A 146 12.02 -15.51 25.14
N GLU A 147 11.37 -16.30 26.01
CA GLU A 147 11.98 -16.74 27.24
C GLU A 147 13.28 -17.53 26.98
N PRO A 148 14.34 -17.37 27.77
CA PRO A 148 15.59 -18.08 27.56
C PRO A 148 15.44 -19.59 27.55
N VAL A 149 16.12 -20.27 26.63
CA VAL A 149 16.30 -21.72 26.66
C VAL A 149 17.50 -22.04 27.54
N LYS A 150 17.34 -22.89 28.50
CA LYS A 150 18.45 -23.35 29.35
C LYS A 150 19.32 -24.34 28.57
N VAL A 151 20.60 -24.04 28.43
CA VAL A 151 21.58 -24.88 27.75
C VAL A 151 22.84 -25.04 28.61
N SER A 152 23.60 -26.10 28.42
CA SER A 152 24.91 -26.28 29.03
C SER A 152 26.00 -25.61 28.16
N LEU A 153 27.15 -25.34 28.74
CA LEU A 153 28.34 -24.96 27.97
C LEU A 153 28.67 -26.08 26.98
N GLY A 154 29.02 -25.72 25.76
CA GLY A 154 29.31 -26.65 24.66
C GLY A 154 28.07 -27.22 23.97
N ALA A 155 26.85 -26.82 24.35
CA ALA A 155 25.66 -27.19 23.61
C ALA A 155 25.63 -26.60 22.22
N VAL A 156 25.24 -27.41 21.22
CA VAL A 156 25.01 -26.96 19.84
C VAL A 156 23.55 -26.47 19.72
N VAL A 157 23.38 -25.29 19.22
CA VAL A 157 22.05 -24.65 19.07
C VAL A 157 21.79 -24.34 17.60
N GLU A 158 20.69 -24.85 17.08
CA GLU A 158 20.20 -24.49 15.76
C GLU A 158 19.15 -23.38 15.87
N TYR A 159 19.38 -22.31 15.14
CA TYR A 159 18.43 -21.21 14.99
C TYR A 159 17.79 -21.29 13.59
N THR A 160 16.49 -21.05 13.55
CA THR A 160 15.79 -20.82 12.30
C THR A 160 15.50 -19.31 12.17
N ILE A 161 15.85 -18.74 11.02
CA ILE A 161 15.44 -17.42 10.60
C ILE A 161 14.36 -17.61 9.54
N ARG A 162 13.18 -17.09 9.80
CA ARG A 162 12.05 -17.17 8.89
C ARG A 162 11.63 -15.78 8.47
N VAL A 163 11.56 -15.56 7.16
CA VAL A 163 11.09 -14.32 6.57
C VAL A 163 9.66 -14.51 6.07
N TYR A 164 8.83 -13.52 6.31
CA TYR A 164 7.46 -13.42 5.85
C TYR A 164 7.33 -12.19 4.98
N ASN A 165 6.45 -12.23 4.00
CA ASN A 165 6.04 -11.06 3.25
C ASN A 165 4.66 -10.64 3.76
N GLU A 166 4.59 -9.49 4.42
CA GLU A 166 3.36 -8.86 4.94
C GLU A 166 2.77 -7.85 3.96
N GLY A 167 3.54 -7.54 2.91
CA GLY A 167 3.16 -6.61 1.87
C GLY A 167 2.21 -7.20 0.82
N GLN A 168 1.99 -6.42 -0.21
CA GLN A 168 1.07 -6.71 -1.32
C GLN A 168 1.81 -6.94 -2.65
N VAL A 169 3.14 -6.90 -2.61
CA VAL A 169 4.03 -7.09 -3.76
C VAL A 169 4.97 -8.24 -3.45
N ASP A 170 5.13 -9.15 -4.40
CA ASP A 170 6.12 -10.23 -4.31
C ASP A 170 7.53 -9.68 -4.32
N GLY A 171 8.46 -10.36 -3.64
CA GLY A 171 9.86 -9.93 -3.62
C GLY A 171 10.80 -11.01 -3.13
N TYR A 172 12.08 -10.69 -3.12
CA TYR A 172 13.16 -11.58 -2.74
C TYR A 172 13.92 -11.02 -1.54
N VAL A 173 14.47 -11.93 -0.74
CA VAL A 173 15.50 -11.63 0.25
C VAL A 173 16.83 -11.92 -0.41
N GLU A 174 17.65 -10.90 -0.62
CA GLU A 174 18.95 -11.05 -1.27
C GLU A 174 20.04 -11.48 -0.28
N GLU A 175 19.97 -10.98 0.96
CA GLU A 175 20.96 -11.25 1.99
C GLU A 175 20.32 -11.27 3.38
N ILE A 176 20.78 -12.16 4.25
CA ILE A 176 20.45 -12.17 5.68
C ILE A 176 21.78 -12.19 6.45
N LYS A 177 21.96 -11.24 7.37
CA LYS A 177 23.07 -11.26 8.34
C LYS A 177 22.57 -11.70 9.72
N ASP A 178 23.30 -12.61 10.35
CA ASP A 178 23.11 -13.00 11.73
C ASP A 178 24.30 -12.53 12.58
N HIS A 179 24.02 -11.67 13.55
CA HIS A 179 25.03 -11.12 14.45
C HIS A 179 25.21 -12.03 15.64
N LEU A 180 26.25 -12.86 15.61
CA LEU A 180 26.58 -13.78 16.72
C LEU A 180 27.29 -13.03 17.83
N PRO A 181 26.90 -13.19 19.11
CA PRO A 181 27.65 -12.69 20.23
C PRO A 181 28.91 -13.55 20.45
N ASP A 182 29.91 -13.01 21.17
CA ASP A 182 31.19 -13.69 21.43
C ASP A 182 31.10 -15.05 22.11
N GLN A 183 29.95 -15.34 22.76
CA GLN A 183 29.68 -16.61 23.42
C GLN A 183 29.12 -17.68 22.50
N LEU A 184 28.89 -17.37 21.21
CA LEU A 184 28.46 -18.33 20.20
C LEU A 184 29.52 -18.43 19.09
N GLU A 185 29.94 -19.65 18.82
CA GLU A 185 30.88 -19.97 17.76
C GLU A 185 30.10 -20.48 16.52
N PHE A 186 30.45 -19.94 15.35
CA PHE A 186 29.90 -20.41 14.09
C PHE A 186 30.55 -21.73 13.68
N ILE A 187 29.75 -22.79 13.55
CA ILE A 187 30.23 -24.12 13.17
C ILE A 187 30.25 -24.22 11.64
N LYS A 188 31.34 -23.78 11.03
CA LYS A 188 31.50 -23.66 9.57
C LYS A 188 31.22 -24.99 8.83
N ASP A 189 31.60 -26.12 9.41
CA ASP A 189 31.52 -27.43 8.78
C ASP A 189 30.20 -28.17 9.05
N ASP A 190 29.27 -27.56 9.78
CA ASP A 190 27.95 -28.12 10.01
C ASP A 190 27.15 -28.25 8.69
N GLU A 191 26.47 -29.38 8.50
CA GLU A 191 25.69 -29.69 7.28
C GLU A 191 24.56 -28.69 7.03
N THR A 192 23.92 -28.17 8.07
CA THR A 192 22.85 -27.17 7.98
C THR A 192 23.43 -25.84 7.47
N ASN A 193 24.57 -25.42 8.04
CA ASN A 193 25.23 -24.16 7.64
C ASN A 193 25.68 -24.23 6.17
N LYS A 194 26.28 -25.36 5.77
CA LYS A 194 26.65 -25.59 4.35
C LYS A 194 25.46 -25.59 3.42
N LYS A 195 24.38 -26.26 3.80
CA LYS A 195 23.15 -26.34 2.98
C LYS A 195 22.55 -24.96 2.70
N TYR A 196 22.57 -24.04 3.68
CA TYR A 196 22.03 -22.70 3.54
C TYR A 196 23.07 -21.67 3.08
N GLY A 197 24.32 -22.09 2.83
CA GLY A 197 25.37 -21.23 2.29
C GLY A 197 25.87 -20.15 3.27
N TRP A 198 25.73 -20.39 4.58
CA TRP A 198 26.22 -19.46 5.61
C TRP A 198 27.76 -19.31 5.54
N THR A 199 28.22 -18.09 5.59
CA THR A 199 29.66 -17.76 5.62
C THR A 199 29.92 -16.71 6.68
N VAL A 200 31.18 -16.66 7.15
CA VAL A 200 31.61 -15.59 8.05
C VAL A 200 31.91 -14.34 7.22
N ASP A 201 31.33 -13.20 7.59
CA ASP A 201 31.63 -11.92 6.97
C ASP A 201 33.01 -11.46 7.44
N SER A 202 33.97 -11.39 6.51
CA SER A 202 35.34 -10.96 6.82
C SER A 202 35.49 -9.45 7.08
N THR A 203 34.41 -8.68 6.86
CA THR A 203 34.39 -7.24 7.10
C THR A 203 33.93 -6.88 8.51
N ASP A 204 33.26 -7.80 9.23
CA ASP A 204 32.99 -7.67 10.65
C ASP A 204 34.26 -8.05 11.44
N SER A 205 35.20 -7.14 11.47
CA SER A 205 36.35 -7.25 12.41
C SER A 205 35.83 -7.04 13.82
N LYS A 206 35.54 -8.12 14.51
CA LYS A 206 35.59 -8.18 15.97
C LYS A 206 36.98 -8.57 16.41
#